data_daef7b630d4884f10f46c8a142830a20
#
_entry.id   daef7b630d4884f10f46c8a142830a20
#
_cell.length_a   1.000
_cell.length_b   1.000
_cell.length_c   1.000
_cell.angle_alpha   90.00
_cell.angle_beta   90.00
_cell.angle_gamma   90.00
#
_symmetry.space_group_name_H-M   'P 1'
#
loop_
_entity.id
_entity.type
_entity.pdbx_description
1 polymer ?
#
loop_
_entity_poly.entity_id
_entity_poly.type
_entity_poly.pdbx_seq_one_letter_code
_entity_poly.pdbx_strand_id
1 'polypeptide(L)'
;MLKKRIIPCLDVKDGRVVKGINFLNLKDAGDPVEQAKIYDKGGADEICFLDITASSQNRKILLDKVSETAKSCFVPLTVGGGISSIEDIKNLLLAGADKVSINTAAVINHNFIKESSIRFGSQCIVIAIDAKKIGNNKWEIFTHGGRNSTGIDAIKYAKICEKNGAGEILLTSMDKDGTKTGYDLRSEEHTSELQ
;
A
#
# COMPACT_ATOMS: atom_id res chain seq x y z
N MET A 1 -18.14 -6.74 -17.24
CA MET A 1 -17.83 -7.20 -15.87
C MET A 1 -16.36 -6.92 -15.64
N LEU A 2 -16.02 -6.11 -14.64
CA LEU A 2 -14.63 -5.85 -14.25
C LEU A 2 -14.03 -7.16 -13.73
N LYS A 3 -12.86 -7.55 -14.24
CA LYS A 3 -12.14 -8.72 -13.76
C LYS A 3 -11.47 -8.36 -12.41
N LYS A 4 -11.47 -9.29 -11.47
CA LYS A 4 -10.67 -9.15 -10.24
C LYS A 4 -9.19 -9.22 -10.59
N ARG A 5 -8.39 -8.33 -10.00
CA ARG A 5 -6.94 -8.29 -10.15
C ARG A 5 -6.26 -9.10 -9.05
N ILE A 6 -5.19 -9.79 -9.38
CA ILE A 6 -4.29 -10.43 -8.41
C ILE A 6 -3.07 -9.54 -8.28
N ILE A 7 -2.89 -8.93 -7.10
CA ILE A 7 -1.84 -7.95 -6.80
C ILE A 7 -0.98 -8.47 -5.64
N PRO A 8 0.16 -9.11 -5.91
CA PRO A 8 1.11 -9.49 -4.86
C PRO A 8 1.65 -8.23 -4.15
N CYS A 9 1.50 -8.19 -2.82
CA CYS A 9 2.10 -7.16 -1.98
C CYS A 9 3.37 -7.73 -1.31
N LEU A 10 4.49 -7.06 -1.53
CA LEU A 10 5.81 -7.44 -1.04
C LEU A 10 6.28 -6.42 -0.01
N ASP A 11 6.35 -6.85 1.25
CA ASP A 11 6.98 -6.04 2.30
C ASP A 11 8.47 -5.98 2.05
N VAL A 12 9.03 -4.78 1.93
CA VAL A 12 10.44 -4.54 1.70
C VAL A 12 11.07 -3.94 2.96
N LYS A 13 12.16 -4.53 3.41
CA LYS A 13 12.98 -4.05 4.52
C LYS A 13 14.45 -4.07 4.11
N ASP A 14 15.13 -2.94 4.24
CA ASP A 14 16.56 -2.80 3.91
C ASP A 14 16.90 -3.35 2.50
N GLY A 15 16.00 -3.13 1.52
CA GLY A 15 16.15 -3.59 0.13
C GLY A 15 15.90 -5.09 -0.08
N ARG A 16 15.35 -5.81 0.89
CA ARG A 16 15.02 -7.24 0.83
C ARG A 16 13.53 -7.45 1.04
N VAL A 17 12.95 -8.40 0.34
CA VAL A 17 11.58 -8.84 0.64
C VAL A 17 11.59 -9.59 1.96
N VAL A 18 10.65 -9.27 2.83
CA VAL A 18 10.46 -9.95 4.09
C VAL A 18 9.03 -10.46 4.23
N LYS A 19 8.84 -11.51 5.00
CA LYS A 19 7.53 -12.08 5.32
C LYS A 19 7.42 -12.32 6.82
N GLY A 20 6.33 -11.81 7.41
CA GLY A 20 6.02 -12.01 8.83
C GLY A 20 4.56 -12.46 9.04
N ILE A 21 4.20 -12.68 10.28
CA ILE A 21 2.83 -12.86 10.74
C ILE A 21 2.53 -11.69 11.67
N ASN A 22 1.46 -10.92 11.39
CA ASN A 22 1.11 -9.71 12.15
C ASN A 22 2.32 -8.76 12.33
N PHE A 23 3.11 -8.56 11.27
CA PHE A 23 4.33 -7.72 11.26
C PHE A 23 5.44 -8.17 12.21
N LEU A 24 5.37 -9.39 12.76
CA LEU A 24 6.36 -9.95 13.68
C LEU A 24 7.15 -11.10 13.05
N ASN A 25 8.34 -11.39 13.60
CA ASN A 25 9.19 -12.51 13.17
C ASN A 25 9.51 -12.50 11.67
N LEU A 26 9.93 -11.36 11.15
CA LEU A 26 10.22 -11.17 9.73
C LEU A 26 11.34 -12.12 9.29
N LYS A 27 11.05 -12.89 8.22
CA LYS A 27 12.01 -13.76 7.54
C LYS A 27 12.33 -13.18 6.18
N ASP A 28 13.60 -13.23 5.78
CA ASP A 28 14.04 -12.85 4.42
C ASP A 28 13.38 -13.78 3.38
N ALA A 29 12.79 -13.18 2.37
CA ALA A 29 12.13 -13.88 1.27
C ALA A 29 12.77 -13.56 -0.09
N GLY A 30 13.92 -12.89 -0.12
CA GLY A 30 14.72 -12.70 -1.31
C GLY A 30 14.83 -11.26 -1.82
N ASP A 31 15.34 -11.13 -3.03
CA ASP A 31 15.47 -9.85 -3.72
C ASP A 31 14.13 -9.40 -4.29
N PRO A 32 13.69 -8.14 -4.10
CA PRO A 32 12.38 -7.67 -4.57
C PRO A 32 12.26 -7.68 -6.10
N VAL A 33 13.33 -7.43 -6.84
CA VAL A 33 13.30 -7.45 -8.31
C VAL A 33 13.08 -8.87 -8.83
N GLU A 34 13.77 -9.84 -8.25
CA GLU A 34 13.61 -11.26 -8.64
C GLU A 34 12.23 -11.78 -8.26
N GLN A 35 11.70 -11.41 -7.08
CA GLN A 35 10.34 -11.76 -6.69
C GLN A 35 9.31 -11.13 -7.64
N ALA A 36 9.47 -9.87 -8.00
CA ALA A 36 8.59 -9.19 -8.97
C ALA A 36 8.57 -9.91 -10.32
N LYS A 37 9.73 -10.31 -10.86
CA LYS A 37 9.82 -11.09 -12.11
C LYS A 37 9.10 -12.44 -12.02
N ILE A 38 9.16 -13.11 -10.86
CA ILE A 38 8.46 -14.38 -10.65
C ILE A 38 6.94 -14.16 -10.70
N TYR A 39 6.44 -13.14 -10.04
CA TYR A 39 5.00 -12.82 -10.03
C TYR A 39 4.51 -12.32 -11.38
N ASP A 40 5.26 -11.47 -12.08
CA ASP A 40 4.95 -11.01 -13.44
C ASP A 40 4.82 -12.21 -14.40
N LYS A 41 5.82 -13.10 -14.42
CA LYS A 41 5.75 -14.36 -15.20
C LYS A 41 4.63 -15.29 -14.76
N GLY A 42 4.24 -15.24 -13.50
CA GLY A 42 3.13 -16.00 -12.92
C GLY A 42 1.75 -15.45 -13.28
N GLY A 43 1.68 -14.31 -13.99
CA GLY A 43 0.43 -13.69 -14.44
C GLY A 43 -0.22 -12.79 -13.39
N ALA A 44 0.55 -12.17 -12.51
CA ALA A 44 0.06 -11.09 -11.65
C ALA A 44 -0.44 -9.92 -12.51
N ASP A 45 -1.52 -9.27 -12.08
CA ASP A 45 -2.08 -8.12 -12.79
C ASP A 45 -1.40 -6.80 -12.41
N GLU A 46 -0.75 -6.75 -11.23
CA GLU A 46 -0.01 -5.62 -10.70
C GLU A 46 0.94 -6.12 -9.60
N ILE A 47 1.97 -5.37 -9.25
CA ILE A 47 2.86 -5.65 -8.12
C ILE A 47 2.86 -4.46 -7.17
N CYS A 48 2.87 -4.72 -5.86
CA CYS A 48 2.95 -3.69 -4.84
C CYS A 48 4.19 -3.89 -3.96
N PHE A 49 5.04 -2.86 -3.83
CA PHE A 49 6.13 -2.79 -2.86
C PHE A 49 5.74 -1.91 -1.69
N LEU A 50 5.88 -2.42 -0.48
CA LEU A 50 5.61 -1.70 0.75
C LEU A 50 6.89 -1.62 1.59
N ASP A 51 7.57 -0.46 1.59
CA ASP A 51 8.72 -0.23 2.48
C ASP A 51 8.23 -0.09 3.92
N ILE A 52 8.60 -1.05 4.74
CA ILE A 52 8.26 -1.07 6.17
C ILE A 52 9.33 -0.43 7.06
N THR A 53 10.40 0.12 6.46
CA THR A 53 11.52 0.76 7.15
C THR A 53 11.73 2.20 6.66
N ALA A 54 10.98 3.14 7.17
CA ALA A 54 11.08 4.54 6.76
C ALA A 54 12.33 5.23 7.33
N SER A 55 13.52 5.03 6.73
CA SER A 55 14.72 5.85 6.97
C SER A 55 15.23 6.47 5.68
N SER A 56 16.01 7.55 5.77
CA SER A 56 16.54 8.26 4.59
C SER A 56 17.49 7.39 3.74
N GLN A 57 18.27 6.51 4.37
CA GLN A 57 19.16 5.57 3.66
C GLN A 57 18.34 4.51 2.89
N ASN A 58 17.30 3.98 3.52
CA ASN A 58 16.45 2.97 2.92
C ASN A 58 15.64 3.51 1.74
N ARG A 59 15.31 4.82 1.75
CA ARG A 59 14.63 5.48 0.63
C ARG A 59 15.43 5.38 -0.68
N LYS A 60 16.74 5.61 -0.64
CA LYS A 60 17.59 5.48 -1.83
C LYS A 60 17.63 4.04 -2.35
N ILE A 61 17.80 3.06 -1.45
CA ILE A 61 17.78 1.64 -1.80
C ILE A 61 16.44 1.25 -2.44
N LEU A 62 15.33 1.74 -1.91
CA LEU A 62 14.00 1.51 -2.48
C LEU A 62 13.88 2.10 -3.89
N LEU A 63 14.31 3.34 -4.13
CA LEU A 63 14.26 3.97 -5.45
C LEU A 63 15.07 3.19 -6.49
N ASP A 64 16.24 2.69 -6.12
CA ASP A 64 17.06 1.84 -7.00
C ASP A 64 16.31 0.54 -7.35
N LYS A 65 15.70 -0.13 -6.35
CA LYS A 65 14.90 -1.36 -6.56
C LYS A 65 13.64 -1.11 -7.41
N VAL A 66 12.97 0.02 -7.22
CA VAL A 66 11.84 0.44 -8.06
C VAL A 66 12.29 0.61 -9.52
N SER A 67 13.42 1.31 -9.75
CA SER A 67 13.94 1.52 -11.10
C SER A 67 14.39 0.23 -11.77
N GLU A 68 15.01 -0.70 -11.03
CA GLU A 68 15.39 -2.01 -11.54
C GLU A 68 14.15 -2.86 -11.90
N THR A 69 13.11 -2.82 -11.05
CA THR A 69 11.86 -3.56 -11.28
C THR A 69 11.11 -3.02 -12.50
N ALA A 70 10.95 -1.71 -12.60
CA ALA A 70 10.27 -1.06 -13.72
C ALA A 70 10.94 -1.34 -15.08
N LYS A 71 12.25 -1.62 -15.11
CA LYS A 71 12.98 -2.05 -16.32
C LYS A 71 12.77 -3.52 -16.67
N SER A 72 12.32 -4.32 -15.72
CA SER A 72 12.33 -5.79 -15.82
C SER A 72 10.93 -6.42 -15.81
N CYS A 73 9.93 -5.71 -15.31
CA CYS A 73 8.54 -6.16 -15.20
C CYS A 73 7.63 -5.24 -16.03
N PHE A 74 6.57 -5.81 -16.60
CA PHE A 74 5.66 -5.10 -17.51
C PHE A 74 4.26 -4.90 -16.94
N VAL A 75 4.00 -5.40 -15.75
CA VAL A 75 2.76 -5.12 -15.01
C VAL A 75 2.91 -3.83 -14.19
N PRO A 76 1.83 -3.10 -13.91
CA PRO A 76 1.88 -1.88 -13.09
C PRO A 76 2.56 -2.11 -11.74
N LEU A 77 3.35 -1.14 -11.30
CA LEU A 77 4.06 -1.16 -10.04
C LEU A 77 3.53 -0.08 -9.08
N THR A 78 2.93 -0.51 -7.99
CA THR A 78 2.55 0.36 -6.87
C THR A 78 3.64 0.35 -5.81
N VAL A 79 4.04 1.51 -5.31
CA VAL A 79 5.08 1.63 -4.27
C VAL A 79 4.56 2.43 -3.08
N GLY A 80 4.70 1.87 -1.89
CA GLY A 80 4.30 2.50 -0.63
C GLY A 80 5.38 2.44 0.44
N GLY A 81 5.10 3.09 1.56
CA GLY A 81 5.97 3.16 2.73
C GLY A 81 6.71 4.49 2.85
N GLY A 82 6.56 5.15 4.01
CA GLY A 82 7.26 6.38 4.39
C GLY A 82 7.05 7.59 3.49
N ILE A 83 6.02 7.62 2.65
CA ILE A 83 5.68 8.77 1.80
C ILE A 83 5.07 9.86 2.67
N SER A 84 5.68 11.05 2.68
CA SER A 84 5.28 12.16 3.54
C SER A 84 5.23 13.51 2.82
N SER A 85 5.70 13.59 1.58
CA SER A 85 5.78 14.83 0.81
C SER A 85 5.44 14.60 -0.67
N ILE A 86 5.09 15.69 -1.35
CA ILE A 86 4.87 15.71 -2.81
C ILE A 86 6.16 15.31 -3.56
N GLU A 87 7.33 15.67 -3.02
CA GLU A 87 8.60 15.30 -3.63
C GLU A 87 8.89 13.80 -3.51
N ASP A 88 8.47 13.14 -2.41
CA ASP A 88 8.55 11.67 -2.29
C ASP A 88 7.75 10.99 -3.41
N ILE A 89 6.51 11.45 -3.65
CA ILE A 89 5.65 10.93 -4.71
C ILE A 89 6.32 11.11 -6.07
N LYS A 90 6.78 12.31 -6.36
CA LYS A 90 7.45 12.63 -7.62
C LYS A 90 8.66 11.72 -7.86
N ASN A 91 9.51 11.53 -6.84
CA ASN A 91 10.70 10.70 -6.95
C ASN A 91 10.39 9.23 -7.22
N LEU A 92 9.33 8.68 -6.60
CA LEU A 92 8.89 7.31 -6.85
C LEU A 92 8.33 7.14 -8.27
N LEU A 93 7.50 8.07 -8.75
CA LEU A 93 6.97 8.04 -10.11
C LEU A 93 8.10 8.19 -11.16
N LEU A 94 9.08 9.07 -10.91
CA LEU A 94 10.25 9.21 -11.78
C LEU A 94 11.17 7.98 -11.77
N ALA A 95 11.20 7.23 -10.66
CA ALA A 95 11.92 5.96 -10.58
C ALA A 95 11.24 4.83 -11.36
N GLY A 96 9.98 5.01 -11.76
CA GLY A 96 9.23 4.07 -12.59
C GLY A 96 8.04 3.41 -11.90
N ALA A 97 7.63 3.89 -10.71
CA ALA A 97 6.35 3.48 -10.13
C ALA A 97 5.18 4.04 -10.94
N ASP A 98 4.13 3.25 -11.15
CA ASP A 98 2.89 3.70 -11.79
C ASP A 98 1.95 4.35 -10.77
N LYS A 99 1.99 3.87 -9.52
CA LYS A 99 1.17 4.34 -8.42
C LYS A 99 1.99 4.45 -7.13
N VAL A 100 1.52 5.29 -6.23
CA VAL A 100 2.09 5.42 -4.88
C VAL A 100 1.04 5.14 -3.82
N SER A 101 1.41 4.39 -2.77
CA SER A 101 0.52 4.04 -1.67
C SER A 101 0.88 4.84 -0.41
N ILE A 102 -0.06 5.64 0.07
CA ILE A 102 0.12 6.59 1.18
C ILE A 102 -0.76 6.16 2.36
N ASN A 103 -0.19 6.07 3.55
CA ASN A 103 -0.91 5.75 4.79
C ASN A 103 -0.87 6.96 5.76
N THR A 104 0.06 6.97 6.69
CA THR A 104 0.12 7.88 7.84
C THR A 104 -0.01 9.37 7.47
N ALA A 105 0.69 9.82 6.42
CA ALA A 105 0.63 11.22 5.98
C ALA A 105 -0.76 11.64 5.54
N ALA A 106 -1.51 10.76 4.88
CA ALA A 106 -2.88 10.99 4.45
C ALA A 106 -3.87 11.03 5.64
N VAL A 107 -3.62 10.24 6.68
CA VAL A 107 -4.43 10.26 7.93
C VAL A 107 -4.19 11.56 8.70
N ILE A 108 -2.95 12.01 8.80
CA ILE A 108 -2.60 13.25 9.52
C ILE A 108 -3.12 14.48 8.77
N ASN A 109 -3.04 14.47 7.44
CA ASN A 109 -3.45 15.61 6.61
C ASN A 109 -4.21 15.15 5.36
N HIS A 110 -5.54 15.15 5.41
CA HIS A 110 -6.38 14.74 4.28
C HIS A 110 -6.20 15.64 3.04
N ASN A 111 -5.77 16.90 3.22
CA ASN A 111 -5.50 17.78 2.08
C ASN A 111 -4.31 17.30 1.26
N PHE A 112 -3.40 16.51 1.85
CA PHE A 112 -2.30 15.89 1.12
C PHE A 112 -2.80 14.93 0.03
N ILE A 113 -3.91 14.21 0.26
CA ILE A 113 -4.55 13.37 -0.76
C ILE A 113 -5.00 14.23 -1.95
N LYS A 114 -5.71 15.33 -1.65
CA LYS A 114 -6.22 16.25 -2.67
C LYS A 114 -5.11 16.91 -3.47
N GLU A 115 -4.07 17.41 -2.82
CA GLU A 115 -2.92 18.01 -3.47
C GLU A 115 -2.20 17.01 -4.38
N SER A 116 -1.98 15.79 -3.89
CA SER A 116 -1.35 14.70 -4.64
C SER A 116 -2.17 14.31 -5.87
N SER A 117 -3.49 14.14 -5.73
CA SER A 117 -4.39 13.76 -6.81
C SER A 117 -4.51 14.83 -7.89
N ILE A 118 -4.53 16.11 -7.51
CA ILE A 118 -4.53 17.22 -8.47
C ILE A 118 -3.22 17.26 -9.26
N ARG A 119 -2.09 17.00 -8.60
CA ARG A 119 -0.76 17.14 -9.21
C ARG A 119 -0.36 15.95 -10.08
N PHE A 120 -0.69 14.74 -9.68
CA PHE A 120 -0.24 13.50 -10.34
C PHE A 120 -1.37 12.71 -11.01
N GLY A 121 -2.62 13.07 -10.75
CA GLY A 121 -3.80 12.34 -11.18
C GLY A 121 -4.26 11.33 -10.13
N SER A 122 -5.57 11.20 -9.95
CA SER A 122 -6.19 10.25 -9.00
C SER A 122 -5.70 8.82 -9.21
N GLN A 123 -5.54 8.40 -10.46
CA GLN A 123 -5.09 7.05 -10.84
C GLN A 123 -3.73 6.66 -10.28
N CYS A 124 -2.88 7.64 -9.90
CA CYS A 124 -1.56 7.40 -9.32
C CYS A 124 -1.60 7.33 -7.78
N ILE A 125 -2.73 7.68 -7.15
CA ILE A 125 -2.83 7.84 -5.69
C ILE A 125 -3.64 6.69 -5.08
N VAL A 126 -2.97 5.83 -4.36
CA VAL A 126 -3.56 4.75 -3.57
C VAL A 126 -3.48 5.14 -2.10
N ILE A 127 -4.58 4.99 -1.35
CA ILE A 127 -4.56 5.22 0.10
C ILE A 127 -4.58 3.87 0.83
N ALA A 128 -3.51 3.59 1.57
CA ALA A 128 -3.43 2.41 2.42
C ALA A 128 -4.21 2.63 3.73
N ILE A 129 -5.06 1.68 4.07
CA ILE A 129 -5.89 1.67 5.28
C ILE A 129 -5.61 0.38 6.05
N ASP A 130 -4.91 0.49 7.17
CA ASP A 130 -4.72 -0.64 8.10
C ASP A 130 -5.91 -0.63 9.06
N ALA A 131 -6.86 -1.54 8.86
CA ALA A 131 -8.10 -1.61 9.61
C ALA A 131 -8.08 -2.74 10.63
N LYS A 132 -8.46 -2.45 11.87
CA LYS A 132 -8.62 -3.43 12.94
C LYS A 132 -10.06 -3.44 13.43
N LYS A 133 -10.62 -4.62 13.60
CA LYS A 133 -11.97 -4.79 14.11
C LYS A 133 -12.05 -4.44 15.59
N ILE A 134 -12.94 -3.51 15.96
CA ILE A 134 -13.14 -3.05 17.34
C ILE A 134 -14.54 -3.37 17.87
N GLY A 135 -15.41 -3.98 17.07
CA GLY A 135 -16.78 -4.34 17.45
C GLY A 135 -17.58 -4.93 16.30
N ASN A 136 -18.89 -5.16 16.50
CA ASN A 136 -19.76 -5.60 15.42
C ASN A 136 -19.86 -4.51 14.34
N ASN A 137 -19.42 -4.86 13.11
CA ASN A 137 -19.40 -3.98 11.94
C ASN A 137 -18.72 -2.62 12.22
N LYS A 138 -17.67 -2.64 13.03
CA LYS A 138 -16.87 -1.45 13.34
C LYS A 138 -15.38 -1.77 13.21
N TRP A 139 -14.70 -0.99 12.39
CA TRP A 139 -13.25 -1.06 12.19
C TRP A 139 -12.64 0.30 12.43
N GLU A 140 -11.53 0.31 13.12
CA GLU A 140 -10.72 1.49 13.39
C GLU A 140 -9.46 1.46 12.54
N ILE A 141 -9.03 2.60 12.00
CA ILE A 141 -7.78 2.69 11.26
C ILE A 141 -6.59 2.88 12.20
N PHE A 142 -5.48 2.30 11.79
CA PHE A 142 -4.20 2.38 12.47
C PHE A 142 -3.16 3.05 11.57
N THR A 143 -2.15 3.65 12.18
CA THR A 143 -1.02 4.30 11.49
C THR A 143 0.30 3.72 11.96
N HIS A 144 1.41 4.16 11.33
CA HIS A 144 2.77 3.73 11.68
C HIS A 144 2.97 2.21 11.63
N GLY A 145 2.45 1.56 10.56
CA GLY A 145 2.52 0.11 10.42
C GLY A 145 1.72 -0.63 11.51
N GLY A 146 0.51 -0.17 11.79
CA GLY A 146 -0.41 -0.81 12.72
C GLY A 146 -0.13 -0.55 14.22
N ARG A 147 0.78 0.37 14.55
CA ARG A 147 1.20 0.60 15.95
C ARG A 147 0.35 1.60 16.69
N ASN A 148 -0.20 2.60 16.00
CA ASN A 148 -0.92 3.71 16.61
C ASN A 148 -2.39 3.66 16.23
N SER A 149 -3.26 3.42 17.21
CA SER A 149 -4.71 3.59 17.13
C SER A 149 -5.04 5.07 16.89
N THR A 150 -6.03 5.35 16.04
CA THR A 150 -6.40 6.73 15.66
C THR A 150 -7.77 7.14 16.17
N GLY A 151 -8.61 6.20 16.59
CA GLY A 151 -10.03 6.43 16.90
C GLY A 151 -10.91 6.71 15.67
N ILE A 152 -10.36 6.62 14.45
CA ILE A 152 -11.08 6.95 13.22
C ILE A 152 -11.72 5.69 12.65
N ASP A 153 -13.01 5.78 12.32
CA ASP A 153 -13.75 4.71 11.65
C ASP A 153 -13.27 4.51 10.21
N ALA A 154 -12.94 3.27 9.84
CA ALA A 154 -12.35 2.94 8.55
C ALA A 154 -13.26 3.26 7.36
N ILE A 155 -14.58 3.05 7.49
CA ILE A 155 -15.55 3.31 6.42
C ILE A 155 -15.68 4.83 6.20
N LYS A 156 -15.77 5.61 7.29
CA LYS A 156 -15.83 7.08 7.20
C LYS A 156 -14.56 7.63 6.56
N TYR A 157 -13.42 7.07 6.92
CA TYR A 157 -12.14 7.50 6.36
C TYR A 157 -12.01 7.16 4.87
N ALA A 158 -12.45 5.98 4.45
CA ALA A 158 -12.48 5.61 3.03
C ALA A 158 -13.29 6.62 2.20
N LYS A 159 -14.47 7.04 2.67
CA LYS A 159 -15.28 8.09 2.03
C LYS A 159 -14.56 9.44 1.98
N ILE A 160 -13.79 9.79 3.02
CA ILE A 160 -12.97 11.00 3.01
C ILE A 160 -11.87 10.90 1.96
N CYS A 161 -11.21 9.75 1.82
CA CYS A 161 -10.17 9.51 0.82
C CYS A 161 -10.73 9.66 -0.60
N GLU A 162 -11.85 9.01 -0.90
CA GLU A 162 -12.56 9.13 -2.18
C GLU A 162 -12.89 10.59 -2.51
N LYS A 163 -13.53 11.31 -1.57
CA LYS A 163 -13.89 12.72 -1.74
C LYS A 163 -12.67 13.63 -2.01
N ASN A 164 -11.50 13.27 -1.48
CA ASN A 164 -10.25 14.01 -1.68
C ASN A 164 -9.47 13.54 -2.93
N GLY A 165 -10.01 12.60 -3.71
CA GLY A 165 -9.46 12.23 -5.01
C GLY A 165 -8.50 11.05 -4.96
N ALA A 166 -8.55 10.19 -3.95
CA ALA A 166 -7.89 8.89 -4.00
C ALA A 166 -8.46 8.06 -5.15
N GLY A 167 -7.59 7.46 -5.96
CA GLY A 167 -8.00 6.62 -7.07
C GLY A 167 -8.26 5.18 -6.66
N GLU A 168 -7.53 4.69 -5.66
CA GLU A 168 -7.68 3.33 -5.13
C GLU A 168 -7.49 3.31 -3.61
N ILE A 169 -8.04 2.27 -2.96
CA ILE A 169 -7.80 1.98 -1.55
C ILE A 169 -7.10 0.63 -1.44
N LEU A 170 -5.99 0.58 -0.73
CA LEU A 170 -5.31 -0.63 -0.32
C LEU A 170 -5.72 -0.95 1.13
N LEU A 171 -6.71 -1.84 1.27
CA LEU A 171 -7.24 -2.22 2.59
C LEU A 171 -6.47 -3.41 3.17
N THR A 172 -5.92 -3.26 4.38
CA THR A 172 -5.32 -4.33 5.16
C THR A 172 -6.19 -4.64 6.37
N SER A 173 -6.69 -5.87 6.48
CA SER A 173 -7.28 -6.34 7.73
C SER A 173 -6.18 -6.82 8.67
N MET A 174 -5.90 -6.04 9.71
CA MET A 174 -4.87 -6.39 10.71
C MET A 174 -5.20 -7.68 11.47
N ASP A 175 -6.47 -8.08 11.52
CA ASP A 175 -6.93 -9.30 12.18
C ASP A 175 -6.66 -10.55 11.31
N LYS A 176 -6.51 -10.38 10.00
CA LYS A 176 -6.37 -11.48 9.03
C LYS A 176 -4.98 -11.54 8.38
N ASP A 177 -4.22 -10.45 8.43
CA ASP A 177 -2.90 -10.39 7.80
C ASP A 177 -1.96 -11.49 8.31
N GLY A 178 -1.36 -12.24 7.37
CA GLY A 178 -0.43 -13.33 7.62
C GLY A 178 -1.04 -14.59 8.26
N THR A 179 -2.33 -14.63 8.61
CA THR A 179 -2.96 -15.76 9.33
C THR A 179 -3.25 -16.98 8.44
N LYS A 180 -3.24 -16.82 7.12
CA LYS A 180 -3.62 -17.85 6.12
C LYS A 180 -5.06 -18.37 6.28
N THR A 181 -5.96 -17.60 6.90
CA THR A 181 -7.36 -17.95 7.11
C THR A 181 -8.31 -17.33 6.07
N GLY A 182 -7.76 -16.77 4.99
CA GLY A 182 -8.49 -16.07 3.94
C GLY A 182 -8.71 -14.58 4.24
N TYR A 183 -9.36 -13.89 3.30
CA TYR A 183 -9.66 -12.46 3.40
C TYR A 183 -10.71 -12.16 4.47
N ASP A 184 -10.71 -10.95 5.01
CA ASP A 184 -11.79 -10.44 5.85
C ASP A 184 -12.90 -9.85 4.97
N LEU A 185 -13.78 -10.75 4.48
CA LEU A 185 -14.84 -10.38 3.53
C LEU A 185 -15.77 -9.28 4.06
N ARG A 186 -15.95 -9.18 5.38
CA ARG A 186 -16.82 -8.15 5.97
C ARG A 186 -16.22 -6.75 5.93
N SER A 187 -14.91 -6.61 6.14
CA SER A 187 -14.26 -5.32 6.02
C SER A 187 -14.21 -4.86 4.55
N GLU A 188 -14.03 -5.79 3.62
CA GLU A 188 -14.01 -5.52 2.19
C GLU A 188 -15.41 -5.17 1.64
N GLU A 189 -16.45 -5.87 2.10
CA GLU A 189 -17.84 -5.64 1.65
C GLU A 189 -18.29 -4.20 1.92
N HIS A 190 -17.96 -3.65 3.09
CA HIS A 190 -18.33 -2.27 3.46
C HIS A 190 -17.47 -1.19 2.77
N THR A 191 -16.28 -1.53 2.28
CA THR A 191 -15.43 -0.59 1.52
C THR A 191 -15.67 -0.67 0.02
N SER A 192 -16.12 -1.81 -0.51
CA SER A 192 -16.44 -1.99 -1.93
C SER A 192 -17.76 -1.35 -2.36
N GLU A 193 -18.66 -1.04 -1.43
CA GLU A 193 -19.88 -0.24 -1.70
C GLU A 193 -19.59 1.22 -2.07
N LEU A 194 -18.32 1.64 -2.05
CA LEU A 194 -17.87 3.00 -2.38
C LEU A 194 -17.39 3.15 -3.82
N GLN A 195 -17.54 2.12 -4.67
CA GLN A 195 -17.17 2.15 -6.09
C GLN A 195 -18.36 2.46 -6.99
#